data_6e1bdf5d1510698b7e15726c38ac9a3b
#
_entry.id   6e1bdf5d1510698b7e15726c38ac9a3b
#
_cell.length_a   1.000
_cell.length_b   1.000
_cell.length_c   1.000
_cell.angle_alpha   90.00
_cell.angle_beta   90.00
_cell.angle_gamma   90.00
#
_symmetry.space_group_name_H-M   'P 1'
#
loop_
_entity.id
_entity.type
_entity.pdbx_description
1 polymer ?
#
loop_
_entity_poly.entity_id
_entity_poly.type
_entity_poly.pdbx_seq_one_letter_code
_entity_poly.pdbx_strand_id
1 'polypeptide(L)'
;MSARIERVSTRGEARETWAATLVMVMGFAVLVARPFAEAAAGTRTALFAASYLTIGLASIAVPLERERPHLAPGLALLWGFGAVAVAANVSGSPVPLPWSAAALPLSILAAVAEEALFRRLAFARLEPFGPAVAIVGSAMLFGLVHVPAYGLSALPVDVGAGLLFGWQRWASGTWTVPAATHAVANALVVLR
;
A
#
# COMPACT_ATOMS: atom_id res chain seq x y z
N MET A 1 -31.83 13.09 -26.95
CA MET A 1 -31.61 13.02 -25.49
C MET A 1 -30.58 11.97 -25.09
N SER A 2 -30.54 10.80 -25.76
CA SER A 2 -29.60 9.69 -25.48
C SER A 2 -28.11 10.04 -25.59
N ALA A 3 -27.67 10.66 -26.69
CA ALA A 3 -26.26 10.99 -26.94
C ALA A 3 -25.64 12.04 -25.97
N ARG A 4 -26.46 12.78 -25.24
CA ARG A 4 -25.97 13.74 -24.23
C ARG A 4 -25.73 13.06 -22.88
N ILE A 5 -26.52 12.04 -22.54
CA ILE A 5 -26.38 11.24 -21.31
C ILE A 5 -25.13 10.37 -21.42
N GLU A 6 -24.91 9.74 -22.59
CA GLU A 6 -23.72 8.92 -22.86
C GLU A 6 -22.41 9.73 -22.76
N ARG A 7 -22.37 10.96 -23.30
CA ARG A 7 -21.20 11.84 -23.24
C ARG A 7 -20.90 12.38 -21.83
N VAL A 8 -21.88 12.48 -20.97
CA VAL A 8 -21.67 12.89 -19.56
C VAL A 8 -21.09 11.73 -18.75
N SER A 9 -21.57 10.48 -18.99
CA SER A 9 -21.04 9.27 -18.34
C SER A 9 -19.57 9.05 -18.69
N THR A 10 -19.21 9.04 -19.98
CA THR A 10 -17.83 8.84 -20.41
C THR A 10 -16.84 9.90 -19.94
N ARG A 11 -17.28 11.15 -19.75
CA ARG A 11 -16.44 12.22 -19.19
C ARG A 11 -16.23 12.06 -17.68
N GLY A 12 -17.22 11.57 -16.94
CA GLY A 12 -17.10 11.25 -15.53
C GLY A 12 -16.09 10.13 -15.29
N GLU A 13 -16.27 9.03 -15.98
CA GLU A 13 -15.38 7.86 -15.91
C GLU A 13 -13.93 8.19 -16.33
N ALA A 14 -13.74 8.97 -17.39
CA ALA A 14 -12.43 9.43 -17.79
C ALA A 14 -11.77 10.31 -16.71
N ARG A 15 -12.52 11.24 -16.10
CA ARG A 15 -12.01 12.12 -15.04
C ARG A 15 -11.59 11.35 -13.79
N GLU A 16 -12.37 10.36 -13.36
CA GLU A 16 -12.05 9.50 -12.23
C GLU A 16 -10.82 8.64 -12.53
N THR A 17 -10.70 8.16 -13.76
CA THR A 17 -9.54 7.42 -14.26
C THR A 17 -8.27 8.27 -14.17
N TRP A 18 -8.30 9.50 -14.65
CA TRP A 18 -7.15 10.41 -14.60
C TRP A 18 -6.78 10.80 -13.17
N ALA A 19 -7.77 11.08 -12.31
CA ALA A 19 -7.53 11.41 -10.91
C ALA A 19 -6.80 10.27 -10.17
N ALA A 20 -7.26 9.03 -10.34
CA ALA A 20 -6.61 7.86 -9.72
C ALA A 20 -5.18 7.66 -10.25
N THR A 21 -4.98 7.80 -11.56
CA THR A 21 -3.65 7.67 -12.17
C THR A 21 -2.69 8.75 -11.65
N LEU A 22 -3.16 10.00 -11.58
CA LEU A 22 -2.37 11.10 -11.05
C LEU A 22 -1.98 10.87 -9.59
N VAL A 23 -2.93 10.50 -8.72
CA VAL A 23 -2.65 10.19 -7.31
C VAL A 23 -1.66 9.04 -7.19
N MET A 24 -1.79 7.99 -8.00
CA MET A 24 -0.87 6.86 -8.01
C MET A 24 0.55 7.27 -8.41
N VAL A 25 0.71 8.02 -9.50
CA VAL A 25 2.03 8.48 -9.98
C VAL A 25 2.69 9.44 -8.98
N MET A 26 1.92 10.41 -8.48
CA MET A 26 2.42 11.37 -7.49
C MET A 26 2.75 10.68 -6.16
N GLY A 27 1.90 9.77 -5.69
CA GLY A 27 2.16 8.98 -4.49
C GLY A 27 3.43 8.13 -4.60
N PHE A 28 3.62 7.47 -5.74
CA PHE A 28 4.84 6.72 -6.03
C PHE A 28 6.07 7.65 -6.03
N ALA A 29 6.00 8.80 -6.71
CA ALA A 29 7.09 9.77 -6.76
C ALA A 29 7.46 10.31 -5.35
N VAL A 30 6.46 10.61 -4.51
CA VAL A 30 6.67 11.05 -3.13
C VAL A 30 7.35 9.95 -2.30
N LEU A 31 6.92 8.69 -2.40
CA LEU A 31 7.54 7.59 -1.67
C LEU A 31 8.99 7.36 -2.09
N VAL A 32 9.30 7.44 -3.37
CA VAL A 32 10.67 7.31 -3.90
C VAL A 32 11.55 8.48 -3.47
N ALA A 33 11.03 9.72 -3.50
CA ALA A 33 11.78 10.92 -3.17
C ALA A 33 11.95 11.15 -1.65
N ARG A 34 11.04 10.62 -0.84
CA ARG A 34 10.99 10.85 0.61
C ARG A 34 12.30 10.60 1.35
N PRO A 35 13.01 9.46 1.17
CA PRO A 35 14.25 9.20 1.92
C PRO A 35 15.32 10.26 1.68
N PHE A 36 15.40 10.79 0.46
CA PHE A 36 16.34 11.84 0.10
C PHE A 36 15.96 13.20 0.73
N ALA A 37 14.66 13.53 0.73
CA ALA A 37 14.14 14.74 1.35
C ALA A 37 14.33 14.73 2.87
N GLU A 38 14.08 13.59 3.53
CA GLU A 38 14.28 13.40 4.96
C GLU A 38 15.76 13.55 5.37
N ALA A 39 16.67 13.02 4.53
CA ALA A 39 18.11 13.14 4.76
C ALA A 39 18.59 14.59 4.64
N ALA A 40 18.02 15.36 3.70
CA ALA A 40 18.39 16.75 3.47
C ALA A 40 17.84 17.74 4.51
N ALA A 41 16.60 17.55 4.96
CA ALA A 41 15.87 18.55 5.73
C ALA A 41 16.07 18.47 7.25
N GLY A 42 16.61 17.37 7.80
CA GLY A 42 16.72 17.16 9.26
C GLY A 42 15.39 17.04 10.01
N THR A 43 14.25 17.13 9.32
CA THR A 43 12.88 17.11 9.89
C THR A 43 12.14 15.82 9.54
N ARG A 44 12.82 14.69 9.74
CA ARG A 44 12.37 13.37 9.29
C ARG A 44 10.93 13.01 9.69
N THR A 45 10.58 13.19 10.96
CA THR A 45 9.27 12.78 11.49
C THR A 45 8.11 13.55 10.86
N ALA A 46 8.24 14.87 10.69
CA ALA A 46 7.19 15.71 10.13
C ALA A 46 6.99 15.43 8.63
N LEU A 47 8.08 15.30 7.87
CA LEU A 47 8.03 14.97 6.44
C LEU A 47 7.44 13.56 6.21
N PHE A 48 7.84 12.61 7.04
CA PHE A 48 7.28 11.26 7.01
C PHE A 48 5.77 11.29 7.23
N ALA A 49 5.31 11.90 8.32
CA ALA A 49 3.88 11.98 8.63
C ALA A 49 3.09 12.70 7.53
N ALA A 50 3.58 13.85 7.05
CA ALA A 50 2.91 14.63 6.02
C ALA A 50 2.81 13.87 4.69
N SER A 51 3.87 13.18 4.28
CA SER A 51 3.89 12.37 3.05
C SER A 51 2.84 11.26 3.11
N TYR A 52 2.81 10.49 4.18
CA TYR A 52 1.86 9.36 4.29
C TYR A 52 0.43 9.82 4.52
N LEU A 53 0.19 10.89 5.28
CA LEU A 53 -1.15 11.47 5.40
C LEU A 53 -1.67 11.93 4.04
N THR A 54 -0.86 12.64 3.28
CA THR A 54 -1.24 13.15 1.96
C THR A 54 -1.53 12.00 0.99
N ILE A 55 -0.66 10.99 0.91
CA ILE A 55 -0.83 9.83 0.05
C ILE A 55 -2.10 9.05 0.46
N GLY A 56 -2.26 8.77 1.75
CA GLY A 56 -3.40 8.00 2.26
C GLY A 56 -4.72 8.71 1.98
N LEU A 57 -4.84 10.00 2.35
CA LEU A 57 -6.05 10.78 2.13
C LEU A 57 -6.37 10.92 0.64
N ALA A 58 -5.38 11.25 -0.20
CA ALA A 58 -5.57 11.36 -1.63
C ALA A 58 -6.01 10.01 -2.25
N SER A 59 -5.40 8.91 -1.81
CA SER A 59 -5.74 7.57 -2.30
C SER A 59 -7.16 7.15 -1.90
N ILE A 60 -7.61 7.47 -0.68
CA ILE A 60 -8.96 7.14 -0.18
C ILE A 60 -10.02 8.04 -0.83
N ALA A 61 -9.69 9.28 -1.14
CA ALA A 61 -10.62 10.25 -1.74
C ALA A 61 -11.03 9.90 -3.19
N VAL A 62 -10.24 9.11 -3.92
CA VAL A 62 -10.61 8.66 -5.27
C VAL A 62 -11.76 7.65 -5.16
N PRO A 63 -12.91 7.87 -5.84
CA PRO A 63 -14.01 6.89 -5.84
C PRO A 63 -13.57 5.62 -6.58
N LEU A 64 -13.83 4.46 -6.00
CA LEU A 64 -13.64 3.15 -6.63
C LEU A 64 -14.79 2.22 -6.24
N GLU A 65 -15.20 1.40 -7.16
CA GLU A 65 -16.20 0.37 -6.90
C GLU A 65 -15.67 -0.70 -5.94
N ARG A 66 -16.60 -1.29 -5.18
CA ARG A 66 -16.28 -2.41 -4.29
C ARG A 66 -16.31 -3.70 -5.10
N GLU A 67 -15.26 -4.49 -4.97
CA GLU A 67 -15.20 -5.82 -5.54
C GLU A 67 -15.89 -6.85 -4.61
N ARG A 68 -16.35 -7.94 -5.21
CA ARG A 68 -16.90 -9.06 -4.46
C ARG A 68 -15.77 -9.91 -3.88
N PRO A 69 -15.86 -10.32 -2.60
CA PRO A 69 -14.84 -11.19 -2.01
C PRO A 69 -14.92 -12.59 -2.62
N HIS A 70 -13.75 -13.20 -2.84
CA HIS A 70 -13.62 -14.62 -3.21
C HIS A 70 -13.48 -15.51 -1.97
N LEU A 71 -13.02 -14.93 -0.86
CA LEU A 71 -12.86 -15.57 0.44
C LEU A 71 -13.42 -14.66 1.52
N ALA A 72 -13.96 -15.21 2.59
CA ALA A 72 -14.40 -14.40 3.72
C ALA A 72 -13.23 -13.52 4.22
N PRO A 73 -13.44 -12.20 4.37
CA PRO A 73 -12.34 -11.27 4.75
C PRO A 73 -11.61 -11.68 6.03
N GLY A 74 -12.33 -12.24 7.02
CA GLY A 74 -11.72 -12.76 8.25
C GLY A 74 -10.76 -13.93 8.02
N LEU A 75 -11.05 -14.84 7.08
CA LEU A 75 -10.14 -15.93 6.72
C LEU A 75 -8.89 -15.39 6.01
N ALA A 76 -9.04 -14.45 5.08
CA ALA A 76 -7.90 -13.81 4.42
C ALA A 76 -7.00 -13.08 5.44
N LEU A 77 -7.60 -12.44 6.46
CA LEU A 77 -6.88 -11.78 7.54
C LEU A 77 -6.11 -12.79 8.41
N LEU A 78 -6.73 -13.90 8.80
CA LEU A 78 -6.07 -14.97 9.57
C LEU A 78 -4.87 -15.57 8.84
N TRP A 79 -4.98 -15.80 7.53
CA TRP A 79 -3.85 -16.24 6.71
C TRP A 79 -2.72 -15.22 6.69
N GLY A 80 -3.05 -13.93 6.59
CA GLY A 80 -2.05 -12.86 6.64
C GLY A 80 -1.33 -12.79 7.97
N PHE A 81 -2.04 -12.85 9.08
CA PHE A 81 -1.44 -12.88 10.41
C PHE A 81 -0.58 -14.12 10.64
N GLY A 82 -1.03 -15.30 10.15
CA GLY A 82 -0.23 -16.53 10.19
C GLY A 82 1.08 -16.37 9.43
N ALA A 83 1.05 -15.83 8.21
CA ALA A 83 2.24 -15.59 7.41
C ALA A 83 3.21 -14.60 8.07
N VAL A 84 2.69 -13.50 8.63
CA VAL A 84 3.50 -12.51 9.37
C VAL A 84 4.11 -13.14 10.63
N ALA A 85 3.35 -13.94 11.37
CA ALA A 85 3.87 -14.64 12.56
C ALA A 85 4.99 -15.61 12.19
N VAL A 86 4.85 -16.38 11.11
CA VAL A 86 5.92 -17.27 10.61
C VAL A 86 7.14 -16.45 10.20
N ALA A 87 6.96 -15.42 9.38
CA ALA A 87 8.06 -14.57 8.94
C ALA A 87 8.81 -13.94 10.13
N ALA A 88 8.07 -13.46 11.12
CA ALA A 88 8.63 -12.88 12.34
C ALA A 88 9.49 -13.87 13.16
N ASN A 89 9.16 -15.17 13.13
CA ASN A 89 9.93 -16.19 13.83
C ASN A 89 11.16 -16.68 13.04
N VAL A 90 11.10 -16.63 11.70
CA VAL A 90 12.18 -17.13 10.83
C VAL A 90 13.25 -16.06 10.58
N SER A 91 12.87 -14.78 10.54
CA SER A 91 13.76 -13.66 10.17
C SER A 91 14.77 -13.25 11.25
N GLY A 92 14.77 -13.91 12.42
CA GLY A 92 15.64 -13.53 13.56
C GLY A 92 15.19 -12.24 14.24
N SER A 93 15.97 -11.79 15.23
CA SER A 93 15.68 -10.53 15.92
C SER A 93 16.05 -9.35 15.01
N PRO A 94 15.13 -8.43 14.73
CA PRO A 94 15.46 -7.21 14.01
C PRO A 94 16.47 -6.38 14.81
N VAL A 95 17.29 -5.59 14.12
CA VAL A 95 18.13 -4.59 14.82
C VAL A 95 17.18 -3.64 15.55
N PRO A 96 17.34 -3.46 16.88
CA PRO A 96 16.46 -2.58 17.63
C PRO A 96 16.47 -1.18 17.05
N LEU A 97 15.31 -0.69 16.61
CA LEU A 97 15.18 0.70 16.23
C LEU A 97 15.20 1.57 17.49
N PRO A 98 15.80 2.78 17.44
CA PRO A 98 15.71 3.70 18.57
C PRO A 98 14.24 3.96 18.92
N TRP A 99 13.87 3.61 20.13
CA TRP A 99 12.48 3.71 20.58
C TRP A 99 12.03 5.16 20.59
N SER A 100 10.95 5.49 19.91
CA SER A 100 10.27 6.78 20.03
C SER A 100 8.77 6.55 20.14
N ALA A 101 8.08 7.35 20.95
CA ALA A 101 6.63 7.27 21.09
C ALA A 101 5.88 7.48 19.76
N ALA A 102 6.52 8.12 18.79
CA ALA A 102 5.97 8.33 17.45
C ALA A 102 6.19 7.14 16.49
N ALA A 103 7.09 6.21 16.78
CA ALA A 103 7.47 5.15 15.86
C ALA A 103 6.29 4.24 15.50
N LEU A 104 5.53 3.78 16.50
CA LEU A 104 4.39 2.91 16.30
C LEU A 104 3.24 3.58 15.51
N PRO A 105 2.72 4.76 15.89
CA PRO A 105 1.66 5.39 15.11
C PRO A 105 2.09 5.77 13.70
N LEU A 106 3.34 6.16 13.49
CA LEU A 106 3.87 6.47 12.16
C LEU A 106 4.01 5.24 11.28
N SER A 107 4.43 4.11 11.83
CA SER A 107 4.54 2.86 11.08
C SER A 107 3.17 2.29 10.68
N ILE A 108 2.15 2.46 11.54
CA ILE A 108 0.76 2.13 11.21
C ILE A 108 0.22 3.07 10.12
N LEU A 109 0.47 4.37 10.24
CA LEU A 109 0.08 5.35 9.21
C LEU A 109 0.70 5.01 7.85
N ALA A 110 1.98 4.65 7.83
CA ALA A 110 2.67 4.22 6.61
C ALA A 110 1.99 3.00 5.98
N ALA A 111 1.75 1.95 6.76
CA ALA A 111 1.08 0.74 6.29
C ALA A 111 -0.29 1.04 5.68
N VAL A 112 -1.13 1.84 6.34
CA VAL A 112 -2.47 2.19 5.84
C VAL A 112 -2.37 3.02 4.55
N ALA A 113 -1.48 4.00 4.48
CA ALA A 113 -1.32 4.85 3.30
C ALA A 113 -0.77 4.07 2.10
N GLU A 114 0.20 3.20 2.33
CA GLU A 114 0.76 2.33 1.30
C GLU A 114 -0.27 1.34 0.76
N GLU A 115 -1.07 0.71 1.61
CA GLU A 115 -2.12 -0.18 1.14
C GLU A 115 -3.25 0.57 0.42
N ALA A 116 -3.56 1.81 0.82
CA ALA A 116 -4.48 2.66 0.06
C ALA A 116 -3.91 3.01 -1.32
N LEU A 117 -2.61 3.23 -1.47
CA LEU A 117 -1.97 3.50 -2.75
C LEU A 117 -1.86 2.23 -3.60
N PHE A 118 -1.28 1.14 -3.06
CA PHE A 118 -0.94 -0.04 -3.85
C PHE A 118 -2.10 -1.02 -3.99
N ARG A 119 -2.90 -1.29 -2.94
CA ARG A 119 -3.97 -2.30 -2.97
C ARG A 119 -5.33 -1.72 -3.28
N ARG A 120 -5.50 -0.40 -3.10
CA ARG A 120 -6.73 0.25 -3.54
C ARG A 120 -6.58 0.84 -4.95
N LEU A 121 -5.58 1.70 -5.21
CA LEU A 121 -5.45 2.38 -6.50
C LEU A 121 -4.69 1.56 -7.55
N ALA A 122 -3.43 1.16 -7.28
CA ALA A 122 -2.61 0.47 -8.27
C ALA A 122 -3.21 -0.89 -8.64
N PHE A 123 -3.70 -1.65 -7.65
CA PHE A 123 -4.38 -2.92 -7.89
C PHE A 123 -5.58 -2.75 -8.82
N ALA A 124 -6.48 -1.80 -8.53
CA ALA A 124 -7.66 -1.56 -9.35
C ALA A 124 -7.31 -1.12 -10.79
N ARG A 125 -6.15 -0.51 -11.01
CA ARG A 125 -5.67 -0.16 -12.35
C ARG A 125 -5.11 -1.34 -13.12
N LEU A 126 -4.57 -2.31 -12.41
CA LEU A 126 -3.98 -3.52 -13.01
C LEU A 126 -5.01 -4.66 -13.16
N GLU A 127 -6.09 -4.64 -12.40
CA GLU A 127 -7.12 -5.68 -12.38
C GLU A 127 -7.76 -5.97 -13.76
N PRO A 128 -8.03 -5.00 -14.64
CA PRO A 128 -8.55 -5.27 -15.97
C PRO A 128 -7.66 -6.18 -16.81
N PHE A 129 -6.36 -6.30 -16.47
CA PHE A 129 -5.40 -7.21 -17.13
C PHE A 129 -5.35 -8.60 -16.47
N GLY A 130 -6.18 -8.84 -15.49
CA GLY A 130 -6.32 -10.10 -14.76
C GLY A 130 -5.70 -10.08 -13.35
N PRO A 131 -6.18 -10.99 -12.47
CA PRO A 131 -5.80 -10.98 -11.05
C PRO A 131 -4.30 -11.22 -10.83
N ALA A 132 -3.67 -12.06 -11.63
CA ALA A 132 -2.23 -12.30 -11.53
C ALA A 132 -1.43 -11.03 -11.83
N VAL A 133 -1.83 -10.25 -12.85
CA VAL A 133 -1.18 -8.97 -13.20
C VAL A 133 -1.38 -7.94 -12.07
N ALA A 134 -2.57 -7.88 -11.48
CA ALA A 134 -2.85 -6.98 -10.38
C ALA A 134 -2.04 -7.32 -9.12
N ILE A 135 -1.97 -8.61 -8.76
CA ILE A 135 -1.20 -9.08 -7.60
C ILE A 135 0.29 -8.82 -7.81
N VAL A 136 0.86 -9.33 -8.89
CA VAL A 136 2.31 -9.23 -9.16
C VAL A 136 2.73 -7.80 -9.43
N GLY A 137 1.97 -7.07 -10.26
CA GLY A 137 2.28 -5.68 -10.60
C GLY A 137 2.25 -4.75 -9.39
N SER A 138 1.21 -4.85 -8.53
CA SER A 138 1.17 -4.05 -7.30
C SER A 138 2.25 -4.45 -6.29
N ALA A 139 2.66 -5.72 -6.24
CA ALA A 139 3.76 -6.19 -5.41
C ALA A 139 5.11 -5.66 -5.88
N MET A 140 5.35 -5.64 -7.19
CA MET A 140 6.58 -5.08 -7.77
C MET A 140 6.67 -3.57 -7.52
N LEU A 141 5.59 -2.83 -7.73
CA LEU A 141 5.54 -1.40 -7.42
C LEU A 141 5.82 -1.13 -5.94
N PHE A 142 5.25 -1.95 -5.05
CA PHE A 142 5.48 -1.87 -3.61
C PHE A 142 6.94 -2.13 -3.25
N GLY A 143 7.57 -3.18 -3.78
CA GLY A 143 8.99 -3.45 -3.54
C GLY A 143 9.90 -2.35 -4.07
N LEU A 144 9.62 -1.83 -5.26
CA LEU A 144 10.46 -0.80 -5.90
C LEU A 144 10.50 0.52 -5.12
N VAL A 145 9.41 0.96 -4.49
CA VAL A 145 9.42 2.21 -3.70
C VAL A 145 10.27 2.11 -2.43
N HIS A 146 10.58 0.89 -1.97
CA HIS A 146 11.41 0.65 -0.80
C HIS A 146 12.91 0.65 -1.10
N VAL A 147 13.31 0.43 -2.36
CA VAL A 147 14.72 0.39 -2.77
C VAL A 147 15.51 1.64 -2.38
N PRO A 148 15.00 2.89 -2.55
CA PRO A 148 15.74 4.08 -2.14
C PRO A 148 15.98 4.19 -0.63
N ALA A 149 15.13 3.58 0.18
CA ALA A 149 15.23 3.63 1.64
C ALA A 149 16.07 2.48 2.23
N TYR A 150 15.93 1.27 1.65
CA TYR A 150 16.47 0.03 2.24
C TYR A 150 17.47 -0.71 1.33
N GLY A 151 17.66 -0.25 0.09
CA GLY A 151 18.54 -0.89 -0.88
C GLY A 151 17.93 -2.09 -1.57
N LEU A 152 18.65 -2.62 -2.56
CA LEU A 152 18.18 -3.77 -3.37
C LEU A 152 18.06 -5.08 -2.57
N SER A 153 18.78 -5.21 -1.46
CA SER A 153 18.71 -6.40 -0.60
C SER A 153 17.35 -6.59 0.09
N ALA A 154 16.58 -5.53 0.27
CA ALA A 154 15.24 -5.60 0.83
C ALA A 154 14.18 -6.06 -0.20
N LEU A 155 14.48 -5.93 -1.49
CA LEU A 155 13.52 -6.19 -2.57
C LEU A 155 12.84 -7.57 -2.50
N PRO A 156 13.52 -8.69 -2.23
CA PRO A 156 12.85 -9.99 -2.12
C PRO A 156 11.81 -10.06 -1.00
N VAL A 157 12.11 -9.43 0.14
CA VAL A 157 11.20 -9.39 1.30
C VAL A 157 10.00 -8.51 0.98
N ASP A 158 10.24 -7.31 0.44
CA ASP A 158 9.18 -6.35 0.12
C ASP A 158 8.27 -6.87 -1.00
N VAL A 159 8.83 -7.50 -2.04
CA VAL A 159 8.02 -8.15 -3.08
C VAL A 159 7.24 -9.34 -2.50
N GLY A 160 7.84 -10.15 -1.64
CA GLY A 160 7.15 -11.26 -0.97
C GLY A 160 5.97 -10.78 -0.12
N ALA A 161 6.17 -9.75 0.71
CA ALA A 161 5.11 -9.09 1.44
C ALA A 161 4.05 -8.49 0.50
N GLY A 162 4.51 -7.86 -0.58
CA GLY A 162 3.67 -7.32 -1.63
C GLY A 162 2.76 -8.35 -2.28
N LEU A 163 3.25 -9.55 -2.55
CA LEU A 163 2.47 -10.67 -3.10
C LEU A 163 1.42 -11.15 -2.10
N LEU A 164 1.77 -11.28 -0.82
CA LEU A 164 0.82 -11.63 0.23
C LEU A 164 -0.32 -10.61 0.32
N PHE A 165 0.01 -9.33 0.38
CA PHE A 165 -0.97 -8.24 0.48
C PHE A 165 -1.83 -8.13 -0.79
N GLY A 166 -1.24 -8.32 -1.98
CA GLY A 166 -1.97 -8.37 -3.25
C GLY A 166 -2.94 -9.55 -3.32
N TRP A 167 -2.51 -10.72 -2.86
CA TRP A 167 -3.40 -11.89 -2.74
C TRP A 167 -4.54 -11.63 -1.74
N GLN A 168 -4.26 -11.07 -0.56
CA GLN A 168 -5.29 -10.72 0.41
C GLN A 168 -6.31 -9.73 -0.16
N ARG A 169 -5.84 -8.73 -0.94
CA ARG A 169 -6.70 -7.78 -1.62
C ARG A 169 -7.65 -8.47 -2.60
N TRP A 170 -7.13 -9.35 -3.44
CA TRP A 170 -7.92 -10.15 -4.37
C TRP A 170 -8.89 -11.08 -3.63
N ALA A 171 -8.41 -11.83 -2.66
CA ALA A 171 -9.20 -12.82 -1.92
C ALA A 171 -10.36 -12.18 -1.14
N SER A 172 -10.09 -11.07 -0.43
CA SER A 172 -11.06 -10.42 0.45
C SER A 172 -11.95 -9.37 -0.24
N GLY A 173 -11.63 -8.95 -1.48
CA GLY A 173 -12.33 -7.86 -2.17
C GLY A 173 -12.14 -6.48 -1.52
N THR A 174 -11.24 -6.34 -0.54
CA THR A 174 -11.01 -5.06 0.16
C THR A 174 -9.53 -4.82 0.47
N TRP A 175 -9.09 -3.59 0.36
CA TRP A 175 -7.73 -3.16 0.70
C TRP A 175 -7.49 -3.07 2.23
N THR A 176 -8.55 -3.02 3.03
CA THR A 176 -8.44 -2.89 4.49
C THR A 176 -7.91 -4.15 5.17
N VAL A 177 -8.10 -5.32 4.57
CA VAL A 177 -7.55 -6.59 5.07
C VAL A 177 -6.02 -6.60 4.99
N PRO A 178 -5.39 -6.38 3.82
CA PRO A 178 -3.94 -6.25 3.78
C PRO A 178 -3.42 -5.07 4.60
N ALA A 179 -4.14 -3.94 4.71
CA ALA A 179 -3.75 -2.83 5.56
C ALA A 179 -3.64 -3.23 7.04
N ALA A 180 -4.58 -4.02 7.55
CA ALA A 180 -4.50 -4.54 8.90
C ALA A 180 -3.31 -5.51 9.09
N THR A 181 -3.07 -6.40 8.12
CA THR A 181 -1.94 -7.34 8.16
C THR A 181 -0.60 -6.59 8.13
N HIS A 182 -0.47 -5.60 7.25
CA HIS A 182 0.73 -4.77 7.13
C HIS A 182 0.98 -3.94 8.40
N ALA A 183 -0.06 -3.32 8.96
CA ALA A 183 0.05 -2.58 10.22
C ALA A 183 0.54 -3.46 11.38
N VAL A 184 0.07 -4.71 11.47
CA VAL A 184 0.56 -5.68 12.47
C VAL A 184 2.02 -6.05 12.20
N ALA A 185 2.41 -6.28 10.93
CA ALA A 185 3.80 -6.57 10.58
C ALA A 185 4.73 -5.43 11.02
N ASN A 186 4.37 -4.18 10.71
CA ASN A 186 5.13 -2.99 11.10
C ASN A 186 5.17 -2.81 12.63
N ALA A 187 4.05 -3.04 13.32
CA ALA A 187 4.00 -2.97 14.78
C ALA A 187 4.95 -3.99 15.44
N LEU A 188 5.02 -5.21 14.90
CA LEU A 188 5.94 -6.24 15.38
C LEU A 188 7.42 -5.86 15.18
N VAL A 189 7.75 -5.13 14.11
CA VAL A 189 9.12 -4.61 13.91
C VAL A 189 9.46 -3.51 14.91
N VAL A 190 8.51 -2.63 15.25
CA VAL A 190 8.73 -1.52 16.18
C VAL A 190 8.79 -1.98 17.64
N LEU A 191 8.05 -3.04 17.99
CA LEU A 191 7.90 -3.51 19.37
C LEU A 191 8.94 -4.58 19.79
N ARG A 192 9.78 -5.05 18.87
CA ARG A 192 10.88 -6.01 19.14
C ARG A 192 12.20 -5.32 19.34
#